data_07abbd1823b3ef6206f942f4404e3f36
#
_entry.id   07abbd1823b3ef6206f942f4404e3f36
#
_cell.length_a   1.000
_cell.length_b   1.000
_cell.length_c   1.000
_cell.angle_alpha   90.00
_cell.angle_beta   90.00
_cell.angle_gamma   90.00
#
_symmetry.space_group_name_H-M   'P 1'
#
loop_
_entity.id
_entity.type
_entity.pdbx_description
1 polymer ?
#
loop_
_entity_poly.entity_id
_entity_poly.type
_entity_poly.pdbx_seq_one_letter_code
_entity_poly.pdbx_strand_id
1 'polypeptide(L)'
;ILSGSFGARLFSNIRSKQGLAYDVQGGVGFQWDYPGMAVLSMSTKTETTGAGIESLIREARDMVKNPPTDEEVEKAKSARLNSFVFSVDSPSKVLGKYLTYEYFGYSSDWLSKFKKGIEQVTTEQVREAARKHLRPEDFSILVVGPRKGTASALARYESVQELDITIPEPS
;
A
#
# COMPACT_ATOMS: atom_id res chain seq x y z
N ILE A 1 -5.68 -5.18 -4.55
CA ILE A 1 -5.98 -6.44 -3.84
C ILE A 1 -5.75 -6.26 -2.34
N LEU A 2 -4.55 -5.93 -1.88
CA LEU A 2 -4.29 -5.69 -0.46
C LEU A 2 -5.11 -4.51 0.08
N SER A 3 -5.16 -3.42 -0.66
CA SER A 3 -5.87 -2.20 -0.31
C SER A 3 -6.48 -1.55 -1.56
N GLY A 4 -7.21 -0.44 -1.40
CA GLY A 4 -7.76 0.34 -2.50
C GLY A 4 -9.27 0.15 -2.73
N SER A 5 -9.92 -0.73 -1.99
CA SER A 5 -11.39 -0.87 -1.96
C SER A 5 -11.86 -1.48 -0.64
N PHE A 6 -13.15 -1.33 -0.34
CA PHE A 6 -13.78 -1.97 0.83
C PHE A 6 -13.73 -3.50 0.81
N GLY A 7 -13.61 -4.12 -0.35
CA GLY A 7 -13.43 -5.56 -0.51
C GLY A 7 -11.98 -6.03 -0.48
N ALA A 8 -11.02 -5.13 -0.32
CA ALA A 8 -9.61 -5.50 -0.24
C ALA A 8 -9.27 -6.21 1.08
N ARG A 9 -8.24 -7.07 1.06
CA ARG A 9 -7.89 -7.96 2.17
C ARG A 9 -7.64 -7.21 3.48
N LEU A 10 -6.87 -6.13 3.46
CA LEU A 10 -6.58 -5.33 4.65
C LEU A 10 -7.86 -4.81 5.30
N PHE A 11 -8.75 -4.20 4.50
CA PHE A 11 -9.99 -3.66 5.01
C PHE A 11 -10.90 -4.77 5.57
N SER A 12 -11.12 -5.83 4.78
CA SER A 12 -12.00 -6.93 5.18
C SER A 12 -11.51 -7.65 6.43
N ASN A 13 -10.21 -7.95 6.50
CA ASN A 13 -9.67 -8.78 7.56
C ASN A 13 -9.35 -7.98 8.83
N ILE A 14 -8.73 -6.80 8.71
CA ILE A 14 -8.27 -6.03 9.87
C ILE A 14 -9.39 -5.14 10.42
N ARG A 15 -10.08 -4.40 9.53
CA ARG A 15 -11.13 -3.49 9.97
C ARG A 15 -12.44 -4.20 10.23
N SER A 16 -12.97 -4.94 9.23
CA SER A 16 -14.32 -5.49 9.33
C SER A 16 -14.40 -6.71 10.24
N LYS A 17 -13.48 -7.69 10.10
CA LYS A 17 -13.53 -8.94 10.88
C LYS A 17 -12.91 -8.81 12.26
N GLN A 18 -11.78 -8.10 12.40
CA GLN A 18 -11.06 -8.01 13.66
C GLN A 18 -11.41 -6.75 14.47
N GLY A 19 -11.95 -5.71 13.84
CA GLY A 19 -12.27 -4.45 14.51
C GLY A 19 -11.05 -3.69 15.04
N LEU A 20 -9.85 -4.01 14.56
CA LEU A 20 -8.61 -3.46 15.08
C LEU A 20 -8.30 -2.05 14.58
N ALA A 21 -8.86 -1.65 13.44
CA ALA A 21 -8.52 -0.39 12.80
C ALA A 21 -9.76 0.43 12.44
N TYR A 22 -9.67 1.75 12.65
CA TYR A 22 -10.61 2.70 12.05
C TYR A 22 -10.27 2.92 10.58
N ASP A 23 -9.00 3.09 10.28
CA ASP A 23 -8.46 3.22 8.94
C ASP A 23 -7.32 2.23 8.74
N VAL A 24 -7.29 1.57 7.57
CA VAL A 24 -6.23 0.67 7.17
C VAL A 24 -5.99 0.81 5.69
N GLN A 25 -4.74 1.02 5.34
CA GLN A 25 -4.31 1.28 3.98
C GLN A 25 -3.07 0.46 3.63
N GLY A 26 -2.84 0.28 2.35
CA GLY A 26 -1.63 -0.33 1.85
C GLY A 26 -1.46 -0.06 0.37
N GLY A 27 -0.23 0.00 -0.07
CA GLY A 27 0.07 0.23 -1.47
C GLY A 27 1.55 0.16 -1.76
N VAL A 28 1.85 0.10 -3.02
CA VAL A 28 3.21 0.31 -3.53
C VAL A 28 3.26 1.70 -4.12
N GLY A 29 4.10 2.55 -3.54
CA GLY A 29 4.35 3.89 -4.06
C GLY A 29 5.00 3.79 -5.44
N PHE A 30 4.54 4.62 -6.37
CA PHE A 30 5.13 4.76 -7.69
C PHE A 30 5.96 6.04 -7.72
N GLN A 31 7.19 5.92 -8.14
CA GLN A 31 8.09 7.04 -8.40
C GLN A 31 8.58 6.94 -9.84
N TRP A 32 8.93 8.08 -10.42
CA TRP A 32 9.30 8.14 -11.84
C TRP A 32 10.76 7.76 -12.09
N ASP A 33 11.64 8.10 -11.18
CA ASP A 33 13.10 8.06 -11.30
C ASP A 33 13.80 7.21 -10.22
N TYR A 34 13.08 6.71 -9.24
CA TYR A 34 13.62 5.79 -8.23
C TYR A 34 12.58 4.76 -7.76
N PRO A 35 13.01 3.65 -7.15
CA PRO A 35 12.09 2.62 -6.67
C PRO A 35 11.13 3.17 -5.61
N GLY A 36 9.84 2.86 -5.74
CA GLY A 36 8.85 3.18 -4.73
C GLY A 36 8.92 2.24 -3.52
N MET A 37 8.21 2.60 -2.45
CA MET A 37 8.10 1.78 -1.25
C MET A 37 6.75 1.07 -1.19
N ALA A 38 6.75 -0.17 -0.69
CA ALA A 38 5.53 -0.82 -0.22
C ALA A 38 5.26 -0.36 1.21
N VAL A 39 4.11 0.25 1.44
CA VAL A 39 3.70 0.78 2.74
C VAL A 39 2.37 0.15 3.14
N LEU A 40 2.29 -0.37 4.37
CA LEU A 40 1.05 -0.77 5.01
C LEU A 40 0.89 0.11 6.25
N SER A 41 -0.27 0.70 6.44
CA SER A 41 -0.54 1.59 7.56
C SER A 41 -1.92 1.37 8.14
N MET A 42 -2.07 1.66 9.41
CA MET A 42 -3.36 1.63 10.09
C MET A 42 -3.39 2.58 11.28
N SER A 43 -4.58 3.06 11.59
CA SER A 43 -4.87 3.76 12.83
C SER A 43 -5.62 2.82 13.77
N THR A 44 -5.07 2.62 14.97
CA THR A 44 -5.60 1.69 15.97
C THR A 44 -5.53 2.30 17.37
N LYS A 45 -6.19 1.67 18.34
CA LYS A 45 -6.04 2.06 19.75
C LYS A 45 -4.66 1.68 20.26
N THR A 46 -4.15 2.43 21.24
CA THR A 46 -2.84 2.19 21.84
C THR A 46 -2.70 0.74 22.35
N GLU A 47 -3.74 0.22 22.99
CA GLU A 47 -3.76 -1.12 23.59
C GLU A 47 -3.72 -2.22 22.52
N THR A 48 -4.15 -1.93 21.30
CA THR A 48 -4.20 -2.89 20.20
C THR A 48 -3.07 -2.73 19.19
N THR A 49 -2.10 -1.85 19.44
CA THR A 49 -0.95 -1.60 18.55
C THR A 49 -0.21 -2.88 18.17
N GLY A 50 0.12 -3.73 19.14
CA GLY A 50 0.82 -4.99 18.86
C GLY A 50 0.03 -5.94 17.95
N ALA A 51 -1.26 -6.12 18.24
CA ALA A 51 -2.15 -6.93 17.41
C ALA A 51 -2.32 -6.34 15.99
N GLY A 52 -2.34 -5.01 15.89
CA GLY A 52 -2.38 -4.29 14.63
C GLY A 52 -1.16 -4.56 13.75
N ILE A 53 0.04 -4.42 14.31
CA ILE A 53 1.31 -4.69 13.61
C ILE A 53 1.33 -6.15 13.11
N GLU A 54 1.01 -7.11 13.99
CA GLU A 54 0.96 -8.53 13.63
C GLU A 54 -0.04 -8.79 12.49
N SER A 55 -1.18 -8.14 12.53
CA SER A 55 -2.21 -8.31 11.50
C SER A 55 -1.75 -7.76 10.15
N LEU A 56 -1.10 -6.59 10.11
CA LEU A 56 -0.52 -6.05 8.87
C LEU A 56 0.54 -6.98 8.27
N ILE A 57 1.47 -7.47 9.10
CA ILE A 57 2.52 -8.39 8.66
C ILE A 57 1.92 -9.71 8.18
N ARG A 58 0.91 -10.22 8.89
CA ARG A 58 0.22 -11.47 8.49
C ARG A 58 -0.47 -11.33 7.14
N GLU A 59 -1.20 -10.24 6.90
CA GLU A 59 -1.84 -10.01 5.59
C GLU A 59 -0.83 -9.91 4.45
N ALA A 60 0.33 -9.29 4.69
CA ALA A 60 1.42 -9.26 3.72
C ALA A 60 1.99 -10.67 3.45
N ARG A 61 2.21 -11.47 4.50
CA ARG A 61 2.65 -12.87 4.35
C ARG A 61 1.62 -13.73 3.63
N ASP A 62 0.35 -13.54 3.95
CA ASP A 62 -0.74 -14.27 3.33
C ASP A 62 -0.88 -13.93 1.85
N MET A 63 -0.59 -12.71 1.44
CA MET A 63 -0.57 -12.34 0.02
C MET A 63 0.50 -13.10 -0.77
N VAL A 64 1.63 -13.41 -0.14
CA VAL A 64 2.71 -14.20 -0.74
C VAL A 64 2.41 -15.69 -0.74
N LYS A 65 1.89 -16.23 0.39
CA LYS A 65 1.62 -17.65 0.58
C LYS A 65 0.33 -18.11 -0.11
N ASN A 66 -0.70 -17.31 0.01
CA ASN A 66 -2.04 -17.54 -0.52
C ASN A 66 -2.31 -16.52 -1.63
N PRO A 67 -1.89 -16.80 -2.86
CA PRO A 67 -2.03 -15.86 -3.97
C PRO A 67 -3.49 -15.43 -4.14
N PRO A 68 -3.74 -14.27 -4.76
CA PRO A 68 -5.09 -13.82 -4.99
C PRO A 68 -5.84 -14.78 -5.91
N THR A 69 -7.16 -14.81 -5.75
CA THR A 69 -8.05 -15.51 -6.68
C THR A 69 -8.25 -14.68 -7.94
N ASP A 70 -8.69 -15.32 -9.03
CA ASP A 70 -9.05 -14.63 -10.27
C ASP A 70 -10.13 -13.57 -10.01
N GLU A 71 -11.09 -13.85 -9.14
CA GLU A 71 -12.13 -12.89 -8.76
C GLU A 71 -11.55 -11.64 -8.06
N GLU A 72 -10.59 -11.80 -7.15
CA GLU A 72 -9.90 -10.67 -6.50
C GLU A 72 -9.12 -9.83 -7.51
N VAL A 73 -8.46 -10.48 -8.48
CA VAL A 73 -7.72 -9.79 -9.53
C VAL A 73 -8.67 -9.02 -10.44
N GLU A 74 -9.74 -9.62 -10.92
CA GLU A 74 -10.72 -8.96 -11.78
C GLU A 74 -11.42 -7.78 -11.08
N LYS A 75 -11.77 -7.91 -9.80
CA LYS A 75 -12.29 -6.79 -8.99
C LYS A 75 -11.28 -5.65 -8.88
N ALA A 76 -10.01 -5.97 -8.64
CA ALA A 76 -8.96 -4.97 -8.54
C ALA A 76 -8.71 -4.26 -9.88
N LYS A 77 -8.69 -5.00 -11.00
CA LYS A 77 -8.59 -4.44 -12.36
C LYS A 77 -9.75 -3.48 -12.64
N SER A 78 -10.98 -3.94 -12.40
CA SER A 78 -12.19 -3.12 -12.60
C SER A 78 -12.15 -1.84 -11.77
N ALA A 79 -11.80 -1.92 -10.50
CA ALA A 79 -11.66 -0.75 -9.63
C ALA A 79 -10.59 0.22 -10.14
N ARG A 80 -9.44 -0.31 -10.61
CA ARG A 80 -8.35 0.51 -11.15
C ARG A 80 -8.72 1.18 -12.47
N LEU A 81 -9.38 0.48 -13.37
CA LEU A 81 -9.83 1.02 -14.65
C LEU A 81 -10.93 2.07 -14.46
N ASN A 82 -11.89 1.83 -13.57
CA ASN A 82 -12.93 2.79 -13.25
C ASN A 82 -12.34 4.08 -12.63
N SER A 83 -11.36 3.96 -11.73
CA SER A 83 -10.68 5.13 -11.16
C SER A 83 -9.79 5.87 -12.17
N PHE A 84 -9.32 5.18 -13.19
CA PHE A 84 -8.45 5.77 -14.23
C PHE A 84 -9.14 6.89 -15.00
N VAL A 85 -10.45 6.77 -15.25
CA VAL A 85 -11.24 7.81 -15.94
C VAL A 85 -11.09 9.17 -15.27
N PHE A 86 -11.13 9.21 -13.93
CA PHE A 86 -10.98 10.45 -13.16
C PHE A 86 -9.57 11.05 -13.21
N SER A 87 -8.61 10.30 -13.70
CA SER A 87 -7.23 10.78 -13.87
C SER A 87 -7.01 11.52 -15.20
N VAL A 88 -8.00 11.49 -16.09
CA VAL A 88 -7.97 12.09 -17.45
C VAL A 88 -9.28 12.80 -17.79
N ASP A 89 -10.07 13.18 -16.80
CA ASP A 89 -11.41 13.77 -16.96
C ASP A 89 -11.41 15.24 -17.35
N SER A 90 -10.24 15.89 -17.45
CA SER A 90 -10.13 17.27 -17.91
C SER A 90 -8.89 17.49 -18.78
N PRO A 91 -8.92 18.50 -19.69
CA PRO A 91 -7.78 18.85 -20.52
C PRO A 91 -6.50 19.11 -19.72
N SER A 92 -6.60 19.78 -18.57
CA SER A 92 -5.46 20.07 -17.69
C SER A 92 -4.82 18.80 -17.13
N LYS A 93 -5.62 17.81 -16.70
CA LYS A 93 -5.09 16.52 -16.22
C LYS A 93 -4.42 15.73 -17.35
N VAL A 94 -5.01 15.74 -18.54
CA VAL A 94 -4.42 15.10 -19.73
C VAL A 94 -3.08 15.75 -20.05
N LEU A 95 -3.06 17.09 -20.17
CA LEU A 95 -1.83 17.83 -20.46
C LEU A 95 -0.75 17.59 -19.40
N GLY A 96 -1.12 17.65 -18.12
CA GLY A 96 -0.18 17.38 -17.01
C GLY A 96 0.47 15.99 -17.12
N LYS A 97 -0.31 14.96 -17.52
CA LYS A 97 0.24 13.62 -17.76
C LYS A 97 1.22 13.59 -18.93
N TYR A 98 0.88 14.20 -20.05
CA TYR A 98 1.77 14.26 -21.22
C TYR A 98 3.07 15.00 -20.90
N LEU A 99 3.00 16.13 -20.18
CA LEU A 99 4.20 16.86 -19.73
C LEU A 99 5.08 15.99 -18.80
N THR A 100 4.45 15.25 -17.88
CA THR A 100 5.16 14.32 -17.00
C THR A 100 5.84 13.20 -17.81
N TYR A 101 5.14 12.61 -18.76
CA TYR A 101 5.70 11.54 -19.59
C TYR A 101 6.86 12.05 -20.46
N GLU A 102 6.73 13.22 -21.06
CA GLU A 102 7.81 13.86 -21.82
C GLU A 102 9.03 14.12 -20.95
N TYR A 103 8.81 14.70 -19.77
CA TYR A 103 9.90 15.01 -18.81
C TYR A 103 10.68 13.77 -18.36
N PHE A 104 10.01 12.66 -18.09
CA PHE A 104 10.63 11.41 -17.66
C PHE A 104 10.95 10.43 -18.81
N GLY A 105 10.82 10.84 -20.05
CA GLY A 105 11.18 10.03 -21.22
C GLY A 105 10.23 8.87 -21.53
N TYR A 106 8.98 8.93 -21.07
CA TYR A 106 7.97 7.93 -21.42
C TYR A 106 7.36 8.21 -22.78
N SER A 107 6.91 7.15 -23.45
CA SER A 107 6.27 7.30 -24.77
C SER A 107 4.94 8.04 -24.70
N SER A 108 4.60 8.80 -25.75
CA SER A 108 3.33 9.56 -25.83
C SER A 108 2.07 8.69 -25.72
N ASP A 109 2.16 7.41 -26.05
CA ASP A 109 1.08 6.43 -25.96
C ASP A 109 0.99 5.71 -24.58
N TRP A 110 1.76 6.19 -23.57
CA TRP A 110 1.82 5.57 -22.25
C TRP A 110 0.46 5.41 -21.56
N LEU A 111 -0.47 6.38 -21.73
CA LEU A 111 -1.83 6.27 -21.20
C LEU A 111 -2.56 5.03 -21.75
N SER A 112 -2.45 4.80 -23.05
CA SER A 112 -3.04 3.64 -23.71
C SER A 112 -2.36 2.35 -23.26
N LYS A 113 -1.03 2.35 -23.18
CA LYS A 113 -0.23 1.21 -22.70
C LYS A 113 -0.57 0.86 -21.27
N PHE A 114 -0.72 1.86 -20.40
CA PHE A 114 -1.09 1.65 -19.01
C PHE A 114 -2.47 0.97 -18.89
N LYS A 115 -3.48 1.48 -19.60
CA LYS A 115 -4.82 0.90 -19.61
C LYS A 115 -4.80 -0.55 -20.08
N LYS A 116 -4.21 -0.81 -21.25
CA LYS A 116 -4.06 -2.16 -21.81
C LYS A 116 -3.28 -3.09 -20.87
N GLY A 117 -2.22 -2.57 -20.24
CA GLY A 117 -1.42 -3.31 -19.28
C GLY A 117 -2.27 -3.80 -18.10
N ILE A 118 -3.12 -2.92 -17.52
CA ILE A 118 -4.04 -3.33 -16.44
C ILE A 118 -5.05 -4.37 -16.92
N GLU A 119 -5.63 -4.20 -18.11
CA GLU A 119 -6.59 -5.17 -18.70
C GLU A 119 -5.99 -6.57 -18.86
N GLN A 120 -4.70 -6.65 -19.17
CA GLN A 120 -3.97 -7.90 -19.46
C GLN A 120 -3.34 -8.55 -18.22
N VAL A 121 -3.35 -7.90 -17.05
CA VAL A 121 -2.79 -8.49 -15.83
C VAL A 121 -3.46 -9.81 -15.50
N THR A 122 -2.65 -10.83 -15.25
CA THR A 122 -3.09 -12.17 -14.86
C THR A 122 -2.85 -12.40 -13.37
N THR A 123 -3.58 -13.35 -12.81
CA THR A 123 -3.41 -13.80 -11.41
C THR A 123 -1.98 -14.28 -11.15
N GLU A 124 -1.37 -15.00 -12.10
CA GLU A 124 0.01 -15.48 -11.96
C GLU A 124 1.01 -14.32 -11.92
N GLN A 125 0.85 -13.30 -12.75
CA GLN A 125 1.71 -12.11 -12.70
C GLN A 125 1.60 -11.37 -11.35
N VAL A 126 0.40 -11.28 -10.77
CA VAL A 126 0.23 -10.70 -9.43
C VAL A 126 0.92 -11.54 -8.37
N ARG A 127 0.81 -12.86 -8.46
CA ARG A 127 1.48 -13.82 -7.56
C ARG A 127 3.00 -13.68 -7.63
N GLU A 128 3.57 -13.66 -8.83
CA GLU A 128 5.01 -13.49 -9.03
C GLU A 128 5.51 -12.14 -8.50
N ALA A 129 4.78 -11.06 -8.78
CA ALA A 129 5.10 -9.72 -8.27
C ALA A 129 5.07 -9.68 -6.73
N ALA A 130 4.06 -10.30 -6.10
CA ALA A 130 4.00 -10.40 -4.64
C ALA A 130 5.21 -11.14 -4.07
N ARG A 131 5.55 -12.30 -4.63
CA ARG A 131 6.72 -13.10 -4.19
C ARG A 131 8.04 -12.36 -4.35
N LYS A 132 8.17 -11.59 -5.44
CA LYS A 132 9.42 -10.88 -5.75
C LYS A 132 9.61 -9.63 -4.92
N HIS A 133 8.55 -8.89 -4.67
CA HIS A 133 8.65 -7.53 -4.13
C HIS A 133 8.09 -7.35 -2.73
N LEU A 134 7.19 -8.23 -2.27
CA LEU A 134 6.63 -8.16 -0.94
C LEU A 134 7.38 -9.11 -0.01
N ARG A 135 8.28 -8.55 0.80
CA ARG A 135 9.14 -9.29 1.75
C ARG A 135 8.81 -8.86 3.18
N PRO A 136 7.78 -9.45 3.81
CA PRO A 136 7.31 -9.00 5.12
C PRO A 136 8.33 -9.17 6.25
N GLU A 137 9.32 -10.03 6.07
CA GLU A 137 10.44 -10.22 6.98
C GLU A 137 11.40 -9.03 7.03
N ASP A 138 11.45 -8.26 5.96
CA ASP A 138 12.34 -7.09 5.81
C ASP A 138 11.62 -5.76 6.14
N PHE A 139 10.40 -5.80 6.67
CA PHE A 139 9.63 -4.59 6.93
C PHE A 139 10.23 -3.79 8.09
N SER A 140 10.46 -2.50 7.85
CA SER A 140 10.66 -1.51 8.90
C SER A 140 9.31 -1.13 9.50
N ILE A 141 9.23 -1.06 10.83
CA ILE A 141 7.99 -0.74 11.56
C ILE A 141 8.14 0.64 12.18
N LEU A 142 7.25 1.55 11.81
CA LEU A 142 7.15 2.87 12.43
C LEU A 142 5.86 2.95 13.24
N VAL A 143 5.97 3.33 14.51
CA VAL A 143 4.83 3.52 15.40
C VAL A 143 4.82 4.94 15.92
N VAL A 144 3.68 5.61 15.78
CA VAL A 144 3.43 6.94 16.35
C VAL A 144 2.35 6.79 17.41
N GLY A 145 2.67 7.11 18.66
CA GLY A 145 1.72 6.97 19.77
C GLY A 145 2.35 7.22 21.13
N PRO A 146 1.55 7.16 22.22
CA PRO A 146 2.05 7.35 23.58
C PRO A 146 3.05 6.25 23.95
N ARG A 147 4.27 6.61 24.35
CA ARG A 147 5.33 5.67 24.72
C ARG A 147 4.87 4.63 25.75
N LYS A 148 4.19 5.08 26.83
CA LYS A 148 3.72 4.22 27.91
C LYS A 148 2.81 3.08 27.45
N GLY A 149 2.01 3.29 26.40
CA GLY A 149 1.07 2.28 25.90
C GLY A 149 1.64 1.39 24.80
N THR A 150 2.66 1.86 24.06
CA THR A 150 3.22 1.14 22.90
C THR A 150 4.46 0.34 23.24
N ALA A 151 5.18 0.67 24.32
CA ALA A 151 6.46 0.04 24.67
C ALA A 151 6.35 -1.49 24.84
N SER A 152 5.31 -2.00 25.48
CA SER A 152 5.10 -3.44 25.63
C SER A 152 4.83 -4.17 24.32
N ALA A 153 4.12 -3.50 23.39
CA ALA A 153 3.84 -4.04 22.08
C ALA A 153 5.12 -4.14 21.22
N LEU A 154 6.07 -3.23 21.45
CA LEU A 154 7.32 -3.15 20.70
C LEU A 154 8.44 -3.98 21.34
N ALA A 155 8.33 -4.40 22.61
CA ALA A 155 9.37 -5.15 23.34
C ALA A 155 9.79 -6.48 22.68
N ARG A 156 8.98 -7.02 21.77
CA ARG A 156 9.27 -8.24 21.01
C ARG A 156 10.22 -8.04 19.84
N TYR A 157 10.50 -6.80 19.45
CA TYR A 157 11.40 -6.47 18.35
C TYR A 157 12.80 -6.20 18.88
N GLU A 158 13.81 -6.78 18.25
CA GLU A 158 15.20 -6.76 18.74
C GLU A 158 15.82 -5.36 18.74
N SER A 159 15.38 -4.48 17.85
CA SER A 159 15.91 -3.13 17.71
C SER A 159 14.76 -2.12 17.65
N VAL A 160 14.55 -1.43 18.77
CA VAL A 160 13.58 -0.32 18.86
C VAL A 160 14.34 0.96 19.11
N GLN A 161 14.23 1.90 18.16
CA GLN A 161 14.79 3.25 18.27
C GLN A 161 13.66 4.24 18.50
N GLU A 162 13.78 5.07 19.53
CA GLU A 162 12.90 6.21 19.73
C GLU A 162 13.42 7.40 18.92
N LEU A 163 12.57 7.97 18.09
CA LEU A 163 12.89 9.14 17.28
C LEU A 163 12.40 10.40 18.00
N ASP A 164 13.28 11.34 18.21
CA ASP A 164 12.92 12.68 18.68
C ASP A 164 12.24 13.44 17.54
N ILE A 165 10.98 13.82 17.74
CA ILE A 165 10.17 14.58 16.80
C ILE A 165 9.99 16.03 17.25
N THR A 166 10.78 16.51 18.19
CA THR A 166 10.75 17.89 18.64
C THR A 166 11.10 18.82 17.47
N ILE A 167 10.22 19.77 17.20
CA ILE A 167 10.48 20.81 16.18
C ILE A 167 11.40 21.84 16.83
N PRO A 168 12.61 22.09 16.27
CA PRO A 168 13.48 23.14 16.79
C PRO A 168 12.78 24.51 16.72
N GLU A 169 12.93 25.32 17.75
CA GLU A 169 12.47 26.70 17.66
C GLU A 169 13.20 27.44 16.55
N PRO A 170 12.52 28.27 15.75
CA PRO A 170 13.18 29.06 14.74
C PRO A 170 14.19 30.01 15.40
N SER A 171 15.43 29.96 14.94
CA SER A 171 16.53 30.83 15.36
C SER A 171 16.32 32.27 14.91
#